data_2753f5a0b968926224bfa357b4f2d5db
#
_entry.id   2753f5a0b968926224bfa357b4f2d5db
#
_cell.length_a   1.000
_cell.length_b   1.000
_cell.length_c   1.000
_cell.angle_alpha   90.00
_cell.angle_beta   90.00
_cell.angle_gamma   90.00
#
_symmetry.space_group_name_H-M   'P 1'
#
loop_
_entity.id
_entity.type
_entity.pdbx_description
1 polymer ?
#
loop_
_entity_poly.entity_id
_entity_poly.type
_entity_poly.pdbx_seq_one_letter_code
_entity_poly.pdbx_strand_id
1 'polypeptide(L)'
;MSMDRRFIESLGVELPRLGFGCMRLPTQDGKIDFYKAEEMIHYAMENGLNYFDTAYNYHNEESEKFLGKVLSEFPRESYFLTTKLPIWKVEKEEDAERLFNEQLERLQTDYVDFYLLHAMGAERKEIMDKFNLYDFLVQKKNEGKIKHIGFSFHDSKEVLEELVSQHKWDVVQLQINYWDWEEIDAKSLYEILEKHSIPCFVMEPVRGGFLSTFTPKVEKHMKEYSSNSIASWAIRWVSSLPNVAIVLSGMSNMDQLKDNINTLTNFQPITEEEQKVIDKVIEELKSINPVPCTGCRYCMECPFGVNIPKVFSIYNDYKKTENKIITHRSYFEFLSEKNRADRCQKCNSCVTKCPQHINIPEELEKIHEELIAL
;
A
#
# COMPACT_ATOMS: atom_id res chain seq x y z
N MET A 1 -19.60 17.46 7.38
CA MET A 1 -18.72 16.97 8.47
C MET A 1 -17.33 16.90 7.88
N SER A 2 -16.30 17.38 8.57
CA SER A 2 -14.93 17.38 8.05
C SER A 2 -14.20 16.09 8.43
N MET A 3 -13.25 15.65 7.58
CA MET A 3 -12.32 14.57 7.88
C MET A 3 -11.63 14.82 9.22
N ASP A 4 -11.53 13.79 10.06
CA ASP A 4 -10.80 13.88 11.33
C ASP A 4 -9.29 14.01 11.05
N ARG A 5 -8.61 14.81 11.85
CA ARG A 5 -7.20 15.16 11.65
C ARG A 5 -6.37 14.85 12.90
N ARG A 6 -5.07 14.69 12.70
CA ARG A 6 -4.11 14.45 13.78
C ARG A 6 -2.94 15.43 13.64
N PHE A 7 -2.67 16.18 14.70
CA PHE A 7 -1.43 16.98 14.77
C PHE A 7 -0.26 16.08 15.13
N ILE A 8 0.80 16.12 14.33
CA ILE A 8 2.02 15.34 14.52
C ILE A 8 3.11 16.29 15.00
N GLU A 9 3.37 16.27 16.30
CA GLU A 9 4.27 17.22 16.95
C GLU A 9 5.68 17.23 16.36
N SER A 10 6.25 16.04 16.09
CA SER A 10 7.61 15.90 15.53
C SER A 10 7.74 16.46 14.12
N LEU A 11 6.64 16.58 13.38
CA LEU A 11 6.60 17.13 12.02
C LEU A 11 6.11 18.58 11.99
N GLY A 12 5.43 19.05 13.03
CA GLY A 12 4.81 20.37 13.08
C GLY A 12 3.64 20.54 12.11
N VAL A 13 2.99 19.44 11.69
CA VAL A 13 1.89 19.45 10.71
C VAL A 13 0.65 18.75 11.22
N GLU A 14 -0.51 19.16 10.74
CA GLU A 14 -1.78 18.51 10.98
C GLU A 14 -2.21 17.72 9.74
N LEU A 15 -2.19 16.38 9.82
CA LEU A 15 -2.55 15.49 8.72
C LEU A 15 -3.99 14.98 8.85
N PRO A 16 -4.70 14.75 7.71
CA PRO A 16 -5.94 13.98 7.75
C PRO A 16 -5.62 12.54 8.20
N ARG A 17 -6.54 11.89 8.92
CA ARG A 17 -6.34 10.49 9.31
C ARG A 17 -6.29 9.54 8.12
N LEU A 18 -6.96 9.89 7.01
CA LEU A 18 -6.96 9.16 5.75
C LEU A 18 -6.09 9.87 4.72
N GLY A 19 -5.23 9.12 4.02
CA GLY A 19 -4.53 9.54 2.83
C GLY A 19 -5.00 8.76 1.60
N PHE A 20 -5.00 9.41 0.44
CA PHE A 20 -5.34 8.79 -0.83
C PHE A 20 -4.11 8.09 -1.41
N GLY A 21 -4.10 6.73 -1.36
CA GLY A 21 -3.07 5.91 -1.99
C GLY A 21 -3.31 5.77 -3.49
N CYS A 22 -2.51 6.43 -4.32
CA CYS A 22 -2.71 6.52 -5.78
C CYS A 22 -2.16 5.32 -6.57
N MET A 23 -1.83 4.22 -5.89
CA MET A 23 -1.44 2.97 -6.52
C MET A 23 -2.64 2.21 -7.15
N ARG A 24 -3.87 2.51 -6.71
CA ARG A 24 -5.08 1.77 -7.09
C ARG A 24 -6.16 2.69 -7.69
N LEU A 25 -5.76 3.74 -8.39
CA LEU A 25 -6.69 4.60 -9.13
C LEU A 25 -7.56 3.75 -10.08
N PRO A 26 -8.80 4.16 -10.38
CA PRO A 26 -9.65 3.46 -11.34
C PRO A 26 -8.96 3.34 -12.69
N THR A 27 -9.12 2.18 -13.34
CA THR A 27 -8.49 1.91 -14.63
C THR A 27 -9.51 1.44 -15.66
N GLN A 28 -9.27 1.81 -16.93
CA GLN A 28 -9.95 1.29 -18.09
C GLN A 28 -8.89 0.84 -19.11
N ASP A 29 -9.01 -0.38 -19.62
CA ASP A 29 -8.06 -0.97 -20.57
C ASP A 29 -6.58 -0.92 -20.12
N GLY A 30 -6.35 -1.08 -18.79
CA GLY A 30 -5.03 -1.08 -18.17
C GLY A 30 -4.38 0.30 -17.98
N LYS A 31 -5.08 1.38 -18.31
CA LYS A 31 -4.66 2.77 -18.07
C LYS A 31 -5.55 3.42 -17.02
N ILE A 32 -5.08 4.50 -16.39
CA ILE A 32 -5.90 5.30 -15.48
C ILE A 32 -7.14 5.82 -16.24
N ASP A 33 -8.33 5.53 -15.70
CA ASP A 33 -9.58 6.16 -16.14
C ASP A 33 -9.56 7.61 -15.64
N PHE A 34 -9.07 8.50 -16.50
CA PHE A 34 -8.77 9.89 -16.13
C PHE A 34 -9.98 10.57 -15.46
N TYR A 35 -11.14 10.51 -16.09
CA TYR A 35 -12.32 11.24 -15.59
C TYR A 35 -12.84 10.72 -14.26
N LYS A 36 -12.87 9.39 -14.07
CA LYS A 36 -13.28 8.81 -12.79
C LYS A 36 -12.25 9.08 -11.68
N ALA A 37 -10.96 9.02 -12.01
CA ALA A 37 -9.92 9.31 -11.05
C ALA A 37 -9.90 10.79 -10.64
N GLU A 38 -10.07 11.71 -11.60
CA GLU A 38 -10.21 13.15 -11.38
C GLU A 38 -11.40 13.47 -10.48
N GLU A 39 -12.60 12.93 -10.79
CA GLU A 39 -13.79 13.07 -9.95
C GLU A 39 -13.54 12.62 -8.50
N MET A 40 -12.81 11.51 -8.32
CA MET A 40 -12.45 11.02 -6.99
C MET A 40 -11.48 11.95 -6.26
N ILE A 41 -10.48 12.54 -6.94
CA ILE A 41 -9.57 13.51 -6.33
C ILE A 41 -10.31 14.77 -5.90
N HIS A 42 -11.19 15.31 -6.75
CA HIS A 42 -12.01 16.47 -6.41
C HIS A 42 -12.91 16.18 -5.21
N TYR A 43 -13.60 15.05 -5.22
CA TYR A 43 -14.43 14.62 -4.08
C TYR A 43 -13.62 14.48 -2.78
N ALA A 44 -12.42 13.92 -2.87
CA ALA A 44 -11.51 13.80 -1.71
C ALA A 44 -11.17 15.19 -1.12
N MET A 45 -10.74 16.13 -1.97
CA MET A 45 -10.39 17.49 -1.57
C MET A 45 -11.58 18.22 -0.92
N GLU A 46 -12.77 18.14 -1.52
CA GLU A 46 -14.00 18.76 -1.00
C GLU A 46 -14.40 18.21 0.37
N ASN A 47 -14.04 16.95 0.69
CA ASN A 47 -14.35 16.30 1.95
C ASN A 47 -13.17 16.28 2.95
N GLY A 48 -12.12 17.09 2.71
CA GLY A 48 -11.00 17.28 3.62
C GLY A 48 -9.94 16.18 3.60
N LEU A 49 -10.02 15.22 2.66
CA LEU A 49 -8.97 14.26 2.36
C LEU A 49 -8.01 14.95 1.36
N ASN A 50 -6.98 15.60 1.89
CA ASN A 50 -6.03 16.40 1.13
C ASN A 50 -4.59 15.87 1.22
N TYR A 51 -4.39 14.59 1.41
CA TYR A 51 -3.09 13.92 1.38
C TYR A 51 -3.06 12.88 0.26
N PHE A 52 -2.10 12.98 -0.65
CA PHE A 52 -1.95 12.09 -1.82
C PHE A 52 -0.59 11.40 -1.79
N ASP A 53 -0.61 10.05 -1.80
CA ASP A 53 0.57 9.20 -1.84
C ASP A 53 0.73 8.54 -3.20
N THR A 54 1.81 8.82 -3.90
CA THR A 54 2.16 8.20 -5.18
C THR A 54 3.57 7.63 -5.17
N ALA A 55 4.02 7.11 -6.31
CA ALA A 55 5.38 6.69 -6.56
C ALA A 55 5.68 6.64 -8.06
N TYR A 56 6.94 6.69 -8.40
CA TYR A 56 7.47 6.71 -9.76
C TYR A 56 6.89 5.61 -10.68
N ASN A 57 6.78 4.39 -10.18
CA ASN A 57 6.35 3.21 -10.95
C ASN A 57 4.84 2.92 -10.91
N TYR A 58 4.03 3.72 -10.18
CA TYR A 58 2.60 3.47 -10.09
C TYR A 58 1.90 3.69 -11.44
N HIS A 59 0.99 2.79 -11.79
CA HIS A 59 0.27 2.80 -13.07
C HIS A 59 1.20 2.91 -14.29
N ASN A 60 2.29 2.14 -14.30
CA ASN A 60 3.30 2.17 -15.37
C ASN A 60 3.85 3.59 -15.60
N GLU A 61 4.22 4.27 -14.51
CA GLU A 61 4.78 5.63 -14.47
C GLU A 61 3.79 6.77 -14.85
N GLU A 62 2.48 6.48 -14.87
CA GLU A 62 1.45 7.47 -15.21
C GLU A 62 0.82 8.15 -13.98
N SER A 63 0.96 7.58 -12.77
CA SER A 63 0.29 8.13 -11.57
C SER A 63 0.78 9.53 -11.20
N GLU A 64 2.08 9.80 -11.26
CA GLU A 64 2.63 11.13 -10.98
C GLU A 64 2.16 12.18 -11.99
N LYS A 65 2.14 11.85 -13.29
CA LYS A 65 1.65 12.74 -14.35
C LYS A 65 0.16 13.06 -14.20
N PHE A 66 -0.63 12.04 -13.86
CA PHE A 66 -2.06 12.21 -13.59
C PHE A 66 -2.27 13.16 -12.40
N LEU A 67 -1.60 12.92 -11.28
CA LEU A 67 -1.72 13.78 -10.10
C LEU A 67 -1.22 15.20 -10.37
N GLY A 68 -0.09 15.38 -11.05
CA GLY A 68 0.42 16.69 -11.41
C GLY A 68 -0.62 17.51 -12.18
N LYS A 69 -1.29 16.87 -13.15
CA LYS A 69 -2.34 17.54 -13.92
C LYS A 69 -3.55 17.92 -13.07
N VAL A 70 -4.08 16.99 -12.26
CA VAL A 70 -5.32 17.23 -11.49
C VAL A 70 -5.05 18.16 -10.31
N LEU A 71 -3.94 17.96 -9.58
CA LEU A 71 -3.64 18.77 -8.41
C LEU A 71 -3.20 20.21 -8.76
N SER A 72 -2.77 20.48 -10.00
CA SER A 72 -2.49 21.84 -10.46
C SER A 72 -3.72 22.76 -10.47
N GLU A 73 -4.92 22.21 -10.37
CA GLU A 73 -6.17 22.98 -10.26
C GLU A 73 -6.40 23.54 -8.85
N PHE A 74 -5.63 23.05 -7.84
CA PHE A 74 -5.74 23.46 -6.45
C PHE A 74 -4.50 24.28 -6.01
N PRO A 75 -4.65 25.22 -5.06
CA PRO A 75 -3.49 25.87 -4.45
C PRO A 75 -2.52 24.83 -3.87
N ARG A 76 -1.21 24.94 -4.19
CA ARG A 76 -0.21 23.92 -3.80
C ARG A 76 -0.17 23.66 -2.29
N GLU A 77 -0.36 24.68 -1.50
CA GLU A 77 -0.38 24.65 -0.03
C GLU A 77 -1.66 24.05 0.57
N SER A 78 -2.69 23.78 -0.24
CA SER A 78 -3.95 23.20 0.22
C SER A 78 -3.91 21.68 0.39
N TYR A 79 -2.85 21.00 -0.07
CA TYR A 79 -2.72 19.56 0.00
C TYR A 79 -1.28 19.13 0.33
N PHE A 80 -1.17 17.91 0.86
CA PHE A 80 0.10 17.22 1.07
C PHE A 80 0.35 16.23 -0.08
N LEU A 81 1.58 16.21 -0.56
CA LEU A 81 2.00 15.36 -1.67
C LEU A 81 3.22 14.53 -1.29
N THR A 82 3.09 13.21 -1.47
CA THR A 82 4.16 12.24 -1.25
C THR A 82 4.48 11.51 -2.53
N THR A 83 5.77 11.45 -2.87
CA THR A 83 6.28 10.48 -3.84
C THR A 83 7.55 9.81 -3.33
N LYS A 84 8.12 8.88 -4.12
CA LYS A 84 9.17 7.99 -3.63
C LYS A 84 10.28 7.84 -4.66
N LEU A 85 11.54 7.93 -4.23
CA LEU A 85 12.71 7.66 -5.07
C LEU A 85 12.75 6.16 -5.42
N PRO A 86 12.72 5.79 -6.71
CA PRO A 86 12.84 4.40 -7.13
C PRO A 86 14.31 3.95 -7.05
N ILE A 87 14.76 3.52 -5.86
CA ILE A 87 16.16 3.19 -5.55
C ILE A 87 16.78 2.22 -6.55
N TRP A 88 16.00 1.25 -7.04
CA TRP A 88 16.45 0.26 -8.03
C TRP A 88 16.78 0.84 -9.43
N LYS A 89 16.52 2.13 -9.65
CA LYS A 89 16.92 2.88 -10.85
C LYS A 89 18.17 3.76 -10.64
N VAL A 90 18.74 3.73 -9.44
CA VAL A 90 19.95 4.49 -9.11
C VAL A 90 21.16 3.59 -9.36
N GLU A 91 21.87 3.86 -10.46
CA GLU A 91 23.08 3.13 -10.87
C GLU A 91 24.36 3.97 -10.69
N LYS A 92 24.21 5.31 -10.57
CA LYS A 92 25.26 6.30 -10.33
C LYS A 92 24.71 7.49 -9.54
N GLU A 93 25.59 8.32 -8.97
CA GLU A 93 25.23 9.42 -8.07
C GLU A 93 24.25 10.42 -8.69
N GLU A 94 24.42 10.76 -9.99
CA GLU A 94 23.57 11.73 -10.67
C GLU A 94 22.14 11.24 -10.91
N ASP A 95 21.89 9.94 -10.79
CA ASP A 95 20.56 9.39 -11.06
C ASP A 95 19.54 9.83 -10.03
N ALA A 96 19.93 10.01 -8.76
CA ALA A 96 19.02 10.47 -7.72
C ALA A 96 18.48 11.88 -8.03
N GLU A 97 19.37 12.79 -8.41
CA GLU A 97 19.01 14.17 -8.81
C GLU A 97 18.12 14.18 -10.07
N ARG A 98 18.49 13.40 -11.08
CA ARG A 98 17.73 13.28 -12.34
C ARG A 98 16.31 12.76 -12.08
N LEU A 99 16.18 11.67 -11.31
CA LEU A 99 14.89 11.05 -10.98
C LEU A 99 14.02 12.00 -10.15
N PHE A 100 14.60 12.69 -9.17
CA PHE A 100 13.88 13.64 -8.35
C PHE A 100 13.34 14.82 -9.19
N ASN A 101 14.15 15.39 -10.07
CA ASN A 101 13.72 16.49 -10.94
C ASN A 101 12.64 16.03 -11.93
N GLU A 102 12.76 14.80 -12.51
CA GLU A 102 11.75 14.20 -13.36
C GLU A 102 10.42 14.03 -12.61
N GLN A 103 10.44 13.60 -11.34
CA GLN A 103 9.24 13.46 -10.51
C GLN A 103 8.58 14.81 -10.22
N LEU A 104 9.35 15.87 -9.92
CA LEU A 104 8.81 17.23 -9.75
C LEU A 104 8.15 17.74 -11.03
N GLU A 105 8.78 17.48 -12.20
CA GLU A 105 8.20 17.84 -13.50
C GLU A 105 6.88 17.09 -13.76
N ARG A 106 6.85 15.78 -13.54
CA ARG A 106 5.63 14.94 -13.66
C ARG A 106 4.51 15.44 -12.75
N LEU A 107 4.84 15.80 -11.51
CA LEU A 107 3.93 16.30 -10.49
C LEU A 107 3.57 17.77 -10.64
N GLN A 108 4.22 18.51 -11.57
CA GLN A 108 4.01 19.92 -11.83
C GLN A 108 4.14 20.80 -10.57
N THR A 109 5.18 20.55 -9.78
CA THR A 109 5.41 21.24 -8.49
C THR A 109 6.89 21.48 -8.25
N ASP A 110 7.22 22.51 -7.47
CA ASP A 110 8.59 22.84 -7.10
C ASP A 110 9.07 22.11 -5.84
N TYR A 111 8.15 21.50 -5.08
CA TYR A 111 8.46 20.76 -3.85
C TYR A 111 7.46 19.64 -3.57
N VAL A 112 7.87 18.68 -2.73
CA VAL A 112 7.00 17.67 -2.15
C VAL A 112 6.99 17.78 -0.63
N ASP A 113 5.87 17.42 0.00
CA ASP A 113 5.77 17.47 1.46
C ASP A 113 6.51 16.29 2.09
N PHE A 114 6.42 15.12 1.48
CA PHE A 114 7.12 13.92 1.92
C PHE A 114 7.83 13.26 0.73
N TYR A 115 9.10 12.94 0.90
CA TYR A 115 9.84 12.19 -0.10
C TYR A 115 10.48 10.98 0.54
N LEU A 116 10.13 9.78 0.02
CA LEU A 116 10.50 8.52 0.63
C LEU A 116 11.50 7.76 -0.23
N LEU A 117 12.44 7.05 0.40
CA LEU A 117 13.16 5.98 -0.27
C LEU A 117 12.20 4.79 -0.46
N HIS A 118 12.05 4.32 -1.71
CA HIS A 118 10.99 3.36 -2.05
C HIS A 118 11.36 1.92 -1.71
N ALA A 119 10.53 1.27 -0.87
CA ALA A 119 10.58 -0.14 -0.53
C ALA A 119 11.96 -0.58 0.03
N MET A 120 12.46 0.13 1.05
CA MET A 120 13.71 -0.18 1.72
C MET A 120 13.73 -1.59 2.32
N GLY A 121 14.90 -2.15 2.35
CA GLY A 121 15.29 -3.43 2.90
C GLY A 121 16.81 -3.55 2.80
N ALA A 122 17.39 -4.69 3.19
CA ALA A 122 18.82 -4.90 3.25
C ALA A 122 19.53 -4.59 1.92
N GLU A 123 19.05 -5.17 0.82
CA GLU A 123 19.63 -4.94 -0.53
C GLU A 123 19.61 -3.45 -0.93
N ARG A 124 18.51 -2.75 -0.67
CA ARG A 124 18.37 -1.35 -1.06
C ARG A 124 19.09 -0.40 -0.11
N LYS A 125 19.34 -0.83 1.13
CA LYS A 125 20.23 -0.13 2.06
C LYS A 125 21.64 -0.05 1.48
N GLU A 126 22.17 -1.14 0.90
CA GLU A 126 23.48 -1.13 0.25
C GLU A 126 23.55 -0.09 -0.90
N ILE A 127 22.49 0.04 -1.68
CA ILE A 127 22.40 1.07 -2.74
C ILE A 127 22.34 2.48 -2.12
N MET A 128 21.53 2.65 -1.06
CA MET A 128 21.44 3.92 -0.32
C MET A 128 22.81 4.38 0.18
N ASP A 129 23.55 3.47 0.83
CA ASP A 129 24.86 3.76 1.39
C ASP A 129 25.90 4.02 0.28
N LYS A 130 25.90 3.21 -0.77
CA LYS A 130 26.84 3.33 -1.91
C LYS A 130 26.73 4.69 -2.61
N PHE A 131 25.53 5.22 -2.78
CA PHE A 131 25.28 6.46 -3.51
C PHE A 131 24.89 7.64 -2.60
N ASN A 132 25.12 7.54 -1.28
CA ASN A 132 24.86 8.59 -0.29
C ASN A 132 23.45 9.17 -0.38
N LEU A 133 22.43 8.31 -0.61
CA LEU A 133 21.05 8.76 -0.89
C LEU A 133 20.41 9.46 0.33
N TYR A 134 20.80 9.11 1.55
CA TYR A 134 20.34 9.82 2.75
C TYR A 134 20.81 11.31 2.72
N ASP A 135 22.08 11.55 2.44
CA ASP A 135 22.64 12.90 2.37
C ASP A 135 22.02 13.70 1.23
N PHE A 136 21.73 13.04 0.09
CA PHE A 136 20.95 13.65 -1.00
C PHE A 136 19.57 14.12 -0.52
N LEU A 137 18.82 13.29 0.22
CA LEU A 137 17.51 13.69 0.78
C LEU A 137 17.65 14.89 1.73
N VAL A 138 18.63 14.86 2.62
CA VAL A 138 18.91 15.97 3.56
C VAL A 138 19.26 17.25 2.80
N GLN A 139 20.06 17.16 1.75
CA GLN A 139 20.37 18.30 0.90
C GLN A 139 19.09 18.89 0.28
N LYS A 140 18.22 18.07 -0.34
CA LYS A 140 16.97 18.55 -0.94
C LYS A 140 16.00 19.13 0.09
N LYS A 141 16.01 18.59 1.32
CA LYS A 141 15.27 19.17 2.44
C LYS A 141 15.80 20.57 2.81
N ASN A 142 17.11 20.74 2.87
CA ASN A 142 17.73 22.04 3.13
C ASN A 142 17.50 23.07 2.01
N GLU A 143 17.38 22.60 0.76
CA GLU A 143 17.00 23.42 -0.40
C GLU A 143 15.50 23.81 -0.39
N GLY A 144 14.70 23.25 0.53
CA GLY A 144 13.26 23.48 0.63
C GLY A 144 12.41 22.74 -0.41
N LYS A 145 13.02 21.86 -1.21
CA LYS A 145 12.35 21.04 -2.21
C LYS A 145 11.65 19.80 -1.63
N ILE A 146 12.05 19.38 -0.43
CA ILE A 146 11.44 18.34 0.37
C ILE A 146 11.14 18.91 1.75
N LYS A 147 9.94 18.69 2.30
CA LYS A 147 9.64 19.13 3.67
C LYS A 147 10.02 18.06 4.69
N HIS A 148 9.72 16.80 4.42
CA HIS A 148 9.99 15.67 5.31
C HIS A 148 10.55 14.49 4.52
N ILE A 149 11.55 13.81 5.11
CA ILE A 149 12.22 12.66 4.51
C ILE A 149 11.88 11.37 5.24
N GLY A 150 11.81 10.26 4.51
CA GLY A 150 11.50 8.97 5.09
C GLY A 150 11.75 7.82 4.13
N PHE A 151 11.17 6.68 4.44
CA PHE A 151 11.20 5.52 3.57
C PHE A 151 9.96 4.64 3.75
N SER A 152 9.59 3.87 2.72
CA SER A 152 8.69 2.73 2.84
C SER A 152 9.52 1.46 3.03
N PHE A 153 9.02 0.53 3.86
CA PHE A 153 9.82 -0.59 4.34
C PHE A 153 9.12 -1.94 4.16
N HIS A 154 9.90 -2.96 3.76
CA HIS A 154 9.45 -4.33 3.53
C HIS A 154 10.58 -5.34 3.81
N ASP A 155 11.06 -5.41 5.05
CA ASP A 155 12.11 -6.35 5.45
C ASP A 155 11.99 -6.70 6.95
N SER A 156 13.00 -7.31 7.54
CA SER A 156 13.03 -7.74 8.92
C SER A 156 13.18 -6.57 9.90
N LYS A 157 12.82 -6.81 11.15
CA LYS A 157 12.95 -5.83 12.24
C LYS A 157 14.40 -5.44 12.52
N GLU A 158 15.34 -6.35 12.28
CA GLU A 158 16.76 -6.08 12.45
C GLU A 158 17.25 -5.02 11.46
N VAL A 159 16.81 -5.11 10.19
CA VAL A 159 17.12 -4.13 9.15
C VAL A 159 16.44 -2.78 9.44
N LEU A 160 15.20 -2.80 9.95
CA LEU A 160 14.51 -1.56 10.33
C LEU A 160 15.25 -0.87 11.50
N GLU A 161 15.57 -1.61 12.56
CA GLU A 161 16.31 -1.07 13.73
C GLU A 161 17.65 -0.45 13.30
N GLU A 162 18.36 -1.10 12.35
CA GLU A 162 19.60 -0.55 11.80
C GLU A 162 19.36 0.78 11.08
N LEU A 163 18.39 0.86 10.16
CA LEU A 163 18.08 2.05 9.38
C LEU A 163 17.69 3.25 10.27
N VAL A 164 16.85 3.02 11.28
CA VAL A 164 16.37 4.11 12.16
C VAL A 164 17.39 4.50 13.22
N SER A 165 18.36 3.63 13.53
CA SER A 165 19.46 3.95 14.46
C SER A 165 20.59 4.71 13.79
N GLN A 166 20.84 4.49 12.49
CA GLN A 166 21.93 5.12 11.75
C GLN A 166 21.62 6.54 11.27
N HIS A 167 20.34 6.82 10.99
CA HIS A 167 19.91 8.08 10.40
C HIS A 167 18.68 8.64 11.09
N LYS A 168 18.50 9.96 11.00
CA LYS A 168 17.32 10.65 11.52
C LYS A 168 16.26 10.78 10.45
N TRP A 169 15.19 10.01 10.58
CA TRP A 169 14.05 10.00 9.69
C TRP A 169 12.88 10.79 10.26
N ASP A 170 12.15 11.51 9.41
CA ASP A 170 10.94 12.22 9.82
C ASP A 170 9.73 11.28 9.88
N VAL A 171 9.66 10.29 8.98
CA VAL A 171 8.56 9.31 8.89
C VAL A 171 9.04 7.97 8.35
N VAL A 172 8.33 6.90 8.70
CA VAL A 172 8.51 5.58 8.06
C VAL A 172 7.14 5.01 7.68
N GLN A 173 7.04 4.49 6.45
CA GLN A 173 5.83 3.88 5.93
C GLN A 173 5.92 2.36 6.06
N LEU A 174 5.01 1.76 6.85
CA LEU A 174 4.93 0.32 7.12
C LEU A 174 3.62 -0.28 6.59
N GLN A 175 3.67 -1.55 6.21
CA GLN A 175 2.48 -2.36 5.97
C GLN A 175 1.90 -2.82 7.30
N ILE A 176 0.73 -2.28 7.68
CA ILE A 176 0.07 -2.62 8.94
C ILE A 176 -1.42 -2.81 8.71
N ASN A 177 -1.95 -3.91 9.22
CA ASN A 177 -3.37 -4.20 9.41
C ASN A 177 -3.50 -5.29 10.49
N TYR A 178 -4.71 -5.59 10.98
CA TYR A 178 -4.90 -6.54 12.07
C TYR A 178 -4.53 -7.98 11.72
N TRP A 179 -4.49 -8.36 10.42
CA TRP A 179 -4.02 -9.65 9.98
C TRP A 179 -2.49 -9.73 9.99
N ASP A 180 -1.82 -8.75 9.38
CA ASP A 180 -0.36 -8.71 9.26
C ASP A 180 0.33 -8.40 10.59
N TRP A 181 -0.42 -7.94 11.60
CA TRP A 181 0.10 -7.63 12.94
C TRP A 181 0.89 -8.78 13.55
N GLU A 182 0.37 -10.02 13.40
CA GLU A 182 0.98 -11.25 13.88
C GLU A 182 1.65 -12.04 12.73
N GLU A 183 1.02 -12.11 11.55
CA GLU A 183 1.41 -13.01 10.46
C GLU A 183 2.77 -12.65 9.83
N ILE A 184 3.13 -11.36 9.78
CA ILE A 184 4.42 -10.90 9.28
C ILE A 184 5.20 -10.08 10.30
N ASP A 185 4.85 -10.21 11.59
CA ASP A 185 5.47 -9.49 12.71
C ASP A 185 5.46 -7.94 12.54
N ALA A 186 4.40 -7.40 11.92
CA ALA A 186 4.24 -5.96 11.74
C ALA A 186 4.21 -5.20 13.07
N LYS A 187 3.82 -5.89 14.16
CA LYS A 187 3.87 -5.40 15.54
C LYS A 187 5.28 -4.99 15.94
N SER A 188 6.25 -5.86 15.77
CA SER A 188 7.65 -5.53 16.11
C SER A 188 8.19 -4.36 15.31
N LEU A 189 7.82 -4.23 14.03
CA LEU A 189 8.21 -3.08 13.21
C LEU A 189 7.59 -1.77 13.75
N TYR A 190 6.32 -1.82 14.11
CA TYR A 190 5.62 -0.67 14.70
C TYR A 190 6.23 -0.26 16.05
N GLU A 191 6.52 -1.20 16.94
CA GLU A 191 7.14 -0.96 18.26
C GLU A 191 8.55 -0.33 18.15
N ILE A 192 9.31 -0.67 17.09
CA ILE A 192 10.59 -0.01 16.79
C ILE A 192 10.37 1.48 16.50
N LEU A 193 9.35 1.83 15.68
CA LEU A 193 9.07 3.23 15.40
C LEU A 193 8.59 3.99 16.64
N GLU A 194 7.80 3.38 17.51
CA GLU A 194 7.41 3.97 18.80
C GLU A 194 8.63 4.24 19.68
N LYS A 195 9.53 3.25 19.82
CA LYS A 195 10.78 3.38 20.58
C LYS A 195 11.65 4.54 20.09
N HIS A 196 11.71 4.76 18.78
CA HIS A 196 12.50 5.84 18.18
C HIS A 196 11.69 7.15 18.00
N SER A 197 10.42 7.18 18.44
CA SER A 197 9.51 8.33 18.28
C SER A 197 9.37 8.80 16.82
N ILE A 198 9.36 7.87 15.88
CA ILE A 198 9.20 8.12 14.46
C ILE A 198 7.72 7.89 14.07
N PRO A 199 7.01 8.88 13.54
CA PRO A 199 5.62 8.72 13.07
C PRO A 199 5.49 7.61 12.02
N CYS A 200 4.50 6.73 12.22
CA CYS A 200 4.21 5.64 11.31
C CYS A 200 3.15 6.06 10.28
N PHE A 201 3.48 5.94 8.99
CA PHE A 201 2.53 6.01 7.89
C PHE A 201 2.13 4.58 7.53
N VAL A 202 0.82 4.31 7.46
CA VAL A 202 0.35 2.94 7.21
C VAL A 202 -0.03 2.74 5.76
N MET A 203 0.58 1.77 5.09
CA MET A 203 0.15 1.23 3.79
C MET A 203 -0.53 -0.13 3.97
N GLU A 204 -1.32 -0.54 2.96
CA GLU A 204 -2.04 -1.81 2.93
C GLU A 204 -2.99 -2.04 4.14
N PRO A 205 -3.76 -1.03 4.60
CA PRO A 205 -4.64 -1.19 5.75
C PRO A 205 -5.71 -2.25 5.55
N VAL A 206 -6.10 -2.52 4.30
CA VAL A 206 -7.06 -3.57 3.90
C VAL A 206 -6.40 -4.71 3.11
N ARG A 207 -5.06 -4.75 3.09
CA ARG A 207 -4.24 -5.81 2.49
C ARG A 207 -4.66 -6.15 1.06
N GLY A 208 -4.57 -5.16 0.16
CA GLY A 208 -4.95 -5.33 -1.24
C GLY A 208 -6.44 -5.65 -1.48
N GLY A 209 -7.31 -5.39 -0.49
CA GLY A 209 -8.73 -5.72 -0.49
C GLY A 209 -9.04 -7.06 0.20
N PHE A 210 -8.05 -7.83 0.66
CA PHE A 210 -8.28 -9.09 1.38
C PHE A 210 -9.16 -8.90 2.62
N LEU A 211 -8.99 -7.79 3.34
CA LEU A 211 -9.74 -7.45 4.54
C LEU A 211 -10.99 -6.58 4.28
N SER A 212 -11.45 -6.50 3.03
CA SER A 212 -12.64 -5.70 2.68
C SER A 212 -13.90 -6.53 2.42
N THR A 213 -13.76 -7.84 2.21
CA THR A 213 -14.88 -8.78 1.99
C THR A 213 -14.49 -10.17 2.47
N PHE A 214 -15.43 -10.87 3.07
CA PHE A 214 -15.25 -12.25 3.55
C PHE A 214 -16.40 -13.15 3.09
N THR A 215 -16.36 -14.43 3.47
CA THR A 215 -17.53 -15.29 3.35
C THR A 215 -18.65 -14.80 4.27
N PRO A 216 -19.93 -15.08 3.95
CA PRO A 216 -21.04 -14.69 4.82
C PRO A 216 -20.88 -15.18 6.28
N LYS A 217 -20.22 -16.33 6.48
CA LYS A 217 -19.94 -16.90 7.80
C LYS A 217 -19.00 -15.99 8.61
N VAL A 218 -17.91 -15.52 8.01
CA VAL A 218 -16.93 -14.65 8.67
C VAL A 218 -17.50 -13.25 8.85
N GLU A 219 -18.14 -12.67 7.80
CA GLU A 219 -18.75 -11.35 7.87
C GLU A 219 -19.83 -11.24 8.94
N LYS A 220 -20.53 -12.34 9.24
CA LYS A 220 -21.60 -12.39 10.25
C LYS A 220 -21.13 -11.84 11.60
N HIS A 221 -19.91 -12.16 12.03
CA HIS A 221 -19.37 -11.66 13.30
C HIS A 221 -19.31 -10.14 13.36
N MET A 222 -18.88 -9.50 12.26
CA MET A 222 -18.80 -8.05 12.19
C MET A 222 -20.18 -7.39 11.95
N LYS A 223 -21.00 -7.99 11.08
CA LYS A 223 -22.34 -7.45 10.74
C LYS A 223 -23.36 -7.57 11.87
N GLU A 224 -23.24 -8.56 12.74
CA GLU A 224 -24.08 -8.64 13.95
C GLU A 224 -23.74 -7.56 14.98
N TYR A 225 -22.50 -7.07 14.97
CA TYR A 225 -22.03 -6.02 15.85
C TYR A 225 -22.30 -4.60 15.29
N SER A 226 -22.07 -4.40 13.99
CA SER A 226 -22.18 -3.10 13.33
C SER A 226 -22.64 -3.23 11.88
N SER A 227 -23.42 -2.24 11.41
CA SER A 227 -23.80 -2.11 9.99
C SER A 227 -22.70 -1.51 9.10
N ASN A 228 -21.55 -1.13 9.66
CA ASN A 228 -20.43 -0.57 8.93
C ASN A 228 -19.84 -1.58 7.92
N SER A 229 -19.14 -1.09 6.92
CA SER A 229 -18.46 -1.94 5.94
C SER A 229 -17.39 -2.81 6.62
N ILE A 230 -17.07 -3.95 6.01
CA ILE A 230 -15.97 -4.82 6.50
C ILE A 230 -14.64 -4.07 6.45
N ALA A 231 -14.38 -3.30 5.38
CA ALA A 231 -13.18 -2.49 5.25
C ALA A 231 -13.00 -1.47 6.38
N SER A 232 -14.10 -0.90 6.89
CA SER A 232 -14.08 0.08 7.97
C SER A 232 -13.43 -0.45 9.25
N TRP A 233 -13.59 -1.73 9.56
CA TRP A 233 -12.97 -2.37 10.73
C TRP A 233 -11.44 -2.33 10.63
N ALA A 234 -10.88 -2.65 9.46
CA ALA A 234 -9.43 -2.63 9.25
C ALA A 234 -8.87 -1.20 9.30
N ILE A 235 -9.56 -0.25 8.65
CA ILE A 235 -9.16 1.17 8.62
C ILE A 235 -9.23 1.78 10.02
N ARG A 236 -10.29 1.52 10.80
CA ARG A 236 -10.41 1.97 12.17
C ARG A 236 -9.38 1.34 13.08
N TRP A 237 -9.09 0.05 12.89
CA TRP A 237 -8.12 -0.67 13.70
C TRP A 237 -6.73 -0.03 13.59
N VAL A 238 -6.22 0.18 12.39
CA VAL A 238 -4.91 0.84 12.20
C VAL A 238 -4.92 2.29 12.68
N SER A 239 -6.03 3.02 12.49
CA SER A 239 -6.16 4.40 12.96
C SER A 239 -6.22 4.52 14.49
N SER A 240 -6.51 3.41 15.20
CA SER A 240 -6.53 3.34 16.66
C SER A 240 -5.14 3.24 17.28
N LEU A 241 -4.12 2.87 16.50
CA LEU A 241 -2.74 2.77 16.97
C LEU A 241 -2.16 4.17 17.26
N PRO A 242 -1.59 4.41 18.44
CA PRO A 242 -1.18 5.76 18.88
C PRO A 242 -0.17 6.45 17.97
N ASN A 243 0.84 5.70 17.47
CA ASN A 243 1.92 6.25 16.66
C ASN A 243 1.59 6.29 15.15
N VAL A 244 0.39 5.89 14.71
CA VAL A 244 -0.03 6.01 13.31
C VAL A 244 -0.39 7.45 13.01
N ALA A 245 0.36 8.10 12.15
CA ALA A 245 0.12 9.48 11.72
C ALA A 245 -0.99 9.58 10.65
N ILE A 246 -0.98 8.65 9.68
CA ILE A 246 -1.93 8.61 8.57
C ILE A 246 -2.12 7.18 8.06
N VAL A 247 -3.32 6.87 7.59
CA VAL A 247 -3.67 5.59 6.96
C VAL A 247 -3.85 5.79 5.45
N LEU A 248 -2.98 5.19 4.63
CA LEU A 248 -3.00 5.31 3.18
C LEU A 248 -3.88 4.20 2.59
N SER A 249 -5.04 4.55 2.09
CA SER A 249 -5.93 3.60 1.44
C SER A 249 -5.95 3.79 -0.08
N GLY A 250 -5.74 2.68 -0.81
CA GLY A 250 -5.97 2.65 -2.26
C GLY A 250 -7.47 2.44 -2.54
N MET A 251 -8.07 3.37 -3.24
CA MET A 251 -9.50 3.35 -3.57
C MET A 251 -9.66 3.37 -5.09
N SER A 252 -10.40 2.39 -5.63
CA SER A 252 -10.53 2.18 -7.09
C SER A 252 -11.89 2.63 -7.63
N ASN A 253 -12.78 3.12 -6.77
CA ASN A 253 -14.07 3.66 -7.16
C ASN A 253 -14.61 4.63 -6.09
N MET A 254 -15.64 5.38 -6.46
CA MET A 254 -16.25 6.41 -5.62
C MET A 254 -16.90 5.84 -4.34
N ASP A 255 -17.44 4.63 -4.39
CA ASP A 255 -18.09 4.03 -3.22
C ASP A 255 -17.06 3.69 -2.13
N GLN A 256 -15.90 3.15 -2.50
CA GLN A 256 -14.80 2.91 -1.57
C GLN A 256 -14.27 4.22 -0.97
N LEU A 257 -14.16 5.28 -1.78
CA LEU A 257 -13.73 6.59 -1.32
C LEU A 257 -14.71 7.16 -0.30
N LYS A 258 -16.00 7.14 -0.59
CA LYS A 258 -17.06 7.62 0.31
C LYS A 258 -17.10 6.84 1.61
N ASP A 259 -16.98 5.51 1.54
CA ASP A 259 -16.96 4.63 2.71
C ASP A 259 -15.77 4.91 3.62
N ASN A 260 -14.57 5.04 3.05
CA ASN A 260 -13.34 5.31 3.81
C ASN A 260 -13.35 6.72 4.44
N ILE A 261 -13.81 7.74 3.71
CA ILE A 261 -14.00 9.09 4.25
C ILE A 261 -15.00 9.05 5.41
N ASN A 262 -16.12 8.37 5.22
CA ASN A 262 -17.17 8.26 6.25
C ASN A 262 -16.63 7.54 7.51
N THR A 263 -15.82 6.52 7.33
CA THR A 263 -15.20 5.74 8.41
C THR A 263 -14.30 6.60 9.31
N LEU A 264 -13.56 7.55 8.72
CA LEU A 264 -12.61 8.40 9.45
C LEU A 264 -13.11 9.85 9.64
N THR A 265 -14.38 10.12 9.31
CA THR A 265 -15.08 11.33 9.74
C THR A 265 -15.72 11.06 11.10
N ASN A 266 -15.41 11.86 12.13
CA ASN A 266 -15.76 11.59 13.53
C ASN A 266 -15.21 10.23 14.02
N PHE A 267 -13.93 9.99 13.80
CA PHE A 267 -13.25 8.77 14.15
C PHE A 267 -13.49 8.31 15.57
N GLN A 268 -13.84 7.04 15.72
CA GLN A 268 -13.93 6.34 17.00
C GLN A 268 -12.92 5.19 17.00
N PRO A 269 -12.01 5.10 17.97
CA PRO A 269 -11.08 3.99 18.07
C PRO A 269 -11.82 2.67 18.27
N ILE A 270 -11.14 1.56 17.93
CA ILE A 270 -11.65 0.21 18.20
C ILE A 270 -11.77 0.00 19.71
N THR A 271 -12.92 -0.50 20.16
CA THR A 271 -13.16 -0.87 21.55
C THR A 271 -12.64 -2.27 21.87
N GLU A 272 -12.56 -2.63 23.15
CA GLU A 272 -12.15 -3.99 23.56
C GLU A 272 -13.13 -5.07 23.05
N GLU A 273 -14.43 -4.75 22.98
CA GLU A 273 -15.44 -5.65 22.44
C GLU A 273 -15.29 -5.85 20.95
N GLU A 274 -15.02 -4.78 20.20
CA GLU A 274 -14.73 -4.84 18.78
C GLU A 274 -13.43 -5.61 18.50
N GLN A 275 -12.41 -5.46 19.34
CA GLN A 275 -11.18 -6.24 19.22
C GLN A 275 -11.46 -7.75 19.33
N LYS A 276 -12.31 -8.18 20.26
CA LYS A 276 -12.71 -9.60 20.37
C LYS A 276 -13.43 -10.11 19.13
N VAL A 277 -14.17 -9.26 18.42
CA VAL A 277 -14.77 -9.61 17.12
C VAL A 277 -13.68 -9.79 16.05
N ILE A 278 -12.71 -8.88 15.99
CA ILE A 278 -11.57 -8.97 15.08
C ILE A 278 -10.77 -10.25 15.34
N ASP A 279 -10.49 -10.59 16.60
CA ASP A 279 -9.75 -11.80 16.99
C ASP A 279 -10.42 -13.07 16.47
N LYS A 280 -11.77 -13.17 16.59
CA LYS A 280 -12.54 -14.28 16.02
C LYS A 280 -12.44 -14.34 14.49
N VAL A 281 -12.48 -13.18 13.83
CA VAL A 281 -12.32 -13.12 12.37
C VAL A 281 -10.93 -13.58 11.97
N ILE A 282 -9.87 -13.19 12.68
CA ILE A 282 -8.50 -13.65 12.44
C ILE A 282 -8.40 -15.17 12.58
N GLU A 283 -8.97 -15.76 13.63
CA GLU A 283 -8.98 -17.22 13.84
C GLU A 283 -9.64 -17.95 12.65
N GLU A 284 -10.79 -17.47 12.18
CA GLU A 284 -11.45 -18.08 11.02
C GLU A 284 -10.67 -17.89 9.73
N LEU A 285 -10.07 -16.71 9.49
CA LEU A 285 -9.23 -16.44 8.33
C LEU A 285 -7.97 -17.30 8.29
N LYS A 286 -7.34 -17.60 9.44
CA LYS A 286 -6.20 -18.51 9.54
C LYS A 286 -6.52 -19.90 8.98
N SER A 287 -7.75 -20.38 9.15
CA SER A 287 -8.19 -21.67 8.61
C SER A 287 -8.25 -21.71 7.08
N ILE A 288 -8.34 -20.56 6.41
CA ILE A 288 -8.45 -20.44 4.94
C ILE A 288 -7.07 -20.60 4.26
N ASN A 289 -5.98 -20.27 4.97
CA ASN A 289 -4.60 -20.32 4.47
C ASN A 289 -4.41 -19.70 3.07
N PRO A 290 -4.71 -18.40 2.88
CA PRO A 290 -4.59 -17.74 1.59
C PRO A 290 -3.13 -17.46 1.24
N VAL A 291 -2.83 -17.33 -0.08
CA VAL A 291 -1.54 -16.77 -0.51
C VAL A 291 -1.45 -15.31 -0.06
N PRO A 292 -0.37 -14.89 0.61
CA PRO A 292 -0.25 -13.54 1.19
C PRO A 292 0.00 -12.44 0.15
N CYS A 293 -0.61 -12.54 -1.03
CA CYS A 293 -0.45 -11.58 -2.11
C CYS A 293 -1.36 -10.35 -1.92
N THR A 294 -0.75 -9.15 -1.94
CA THR A 294 -1.48 -7.86 -1.88
C THR A 294 -1.84 -7.30 -3.26
N GLY A 295 -1.46 -8.00 -4.35
CA GLY A 295 -1.70 -7.54 -5.72
C GLY A 295 -0.89 -6.29 -6.11
N CYS A 296 0.22 -6.03 -5.45
CA CYS A 296 1.09 -4.85 -5.69
C CYS A 296 1.76 -4.83 -7.07
N ARG A 297 1.83 -5.98 -7.77
CA ARG A 297 2.36 -6.17 -9.12
C ARG A 297 3.88 -5.98 -9.27
N TYR A 298 4.68 -5.88 -8.21
CA TYR A 298 6.14 -5.77 -8.32
C TYR A 298 6.80 -6.99 -8.96
N CYS A 299 6.17 -8.16 -8.89
CA CYS A 299 6.58 -9.38 -9.59
C CYS A 299 6.30 -9.37 -11.12
N MET A 300 5.61 -8.35 -11.63
CA MET A 300 5.36 -8.16 -13.05
C MET A 300 6.49 -7.29 -13.68
N GLU A 301 6.87 -7.44 -14.96
CA GLU A 301 6.31 -8.41 -15.90
C GLU A 301 7.06 -9.72 -15.79
N CYS A 302 6.29 -10.83 -15.75
CA CYS A 302 6.87 -12.16 -15.79
C CYS A 302 7.43 -12.45 -17.21
N PRO A 303 8.70 -12.88 -17.37
CA PRO A 303 9.28 -13.17 -18.68
C PRO A 303 8.53 -14.25 -19.47
N PHE A 304 7.79 -15.10 -18.79
CA PHE A 304 7.02 -16.20 -19.38
C PHE A 304 5.51 -15.89 -19.46
N GLY A 305 5.12 -14.66 -19.20
CA GLY A 305 3.77 -14.16 -19.40
C GLY A 305 2.76 -14.47 -18.29
N VAL A 306 3.14 -15.15 -17.20
CA VAL A 306 2.22 -15.47 -16.09
C VAL A 306 1.68 -14.19 -15.45
N ASN A 307 0.36 -14.07 -15.34
CA ASN A 307 -0.25 -12.99 -14.55
C ASN A 307 -0.35 -13.40 -13.08
N ILE A 308 0.80 -13.35 -12.41
CA ILE A 308 0.98 -13.83 -11.03
C ILE A 308 -0.09 -13.27 -10.06
N PRO A 309 -0.32 -11.93 -9.98
CA PRO A 309 -1.32 -11.39 -9.06
C PRO A 309 -2.73 -11.86 -9.36
N LYS A 310 -3.08 -12.05 -10.65
CA LYS A 310 -4.41 -12.54 -11.03
C LYS A 310 -4.62 -14.00 -10.66
N VAL A 311 -3.60 -14.84 -10.85
CA VAL A 311 -3.65 -16.25 -10.42
C VAL A 311 -3.88 -16.33 -8.91
N PHE A 312 -3.11 -15.59 -8.11
CA PHE A 312 -3.26 -15.55 -6.66
C PHE A 312 -4.62 -14.99 -6.22
N SER A 313 -5.13 -13.96 -6.90
CA SER A 313 -6.48 -13.44 -6.63
C SER A 313 -7.55 -14.50 -6.84
N ILE A 314 -7.54 -15.21 -7.98
CA ILE A 314 -8.51 -16.28 -8.28
C ILE A 314 -8.46 -17.38 -7.21
N TYR A 315 -7.26 -17.78 -6.82
CA TYR A 315 -7.07 -18.81 -5.80
C TYR A 315 -7.56 -18.36 -4.41
N ASN A 316 -7.21 -17.12 -3.99
CA ASN A 316 -7.65 -16.59 -2.72
C ASN A 316 -9.18 -16.41 -2.68
N ASP A 317 -9.81 -16.03 -3.79
CA ASP A 317 -11.26 -15.95 -3.92
C ASP A 317 -11.89 -17.35 -3.80
N TYR A 318 -11.26 -18.37 -4.39
CA TYR A 318 -11.67 -19.76 -4.20
C TYR A 318 -11.59 -20.20 -2.73
N LYS A 319 -10.46 -19.96 -2.08
CA LYS A 319 -10.29 -20.30 -0.65
C LYS A 319 -11.31 -19.60 0.25
N LYS A 320 -11.73 -18.38 -0.12
CA LYS A 320 -12.77 -17.63 0.62
C LYS A 320 -14.18 -18.13 0.35
N THR A 321 -14.49 -18.50 -0.90
CA THR A 321 -15.88 -18.73 -1.33
C THR A 321 -16.23 -20.19 -1.53
N GLU A 322 -15.22 -21.05 -1.69
CA GLU A 322 -15.33 -22.46 -2.08
C GLU A 322 -16.14 -22.70 -3.38
N ASN A 323 -16.31 -21.65 -4.19
CA ASN A 323 -17.11 -21.70 -5.40
C ASN A 323 -16.30 -22.26 -6.57
N LYS A 324 -16.32 -23.58 -6.73
CA LYS A 324 -15.60 -24.32 -7.78
C LYS A 324 -15.96 -23.85 -9.20
N ILE A 325 -17.24 -23.61 -9.46
CA ILE A 325 -17.73 -23.25 -10.82
C ILE A 325 -17.17 -21.88 -11.23
N ILE A 326 -17.29 -20.85 -10.37
CA ILE A 326 -16.78 -19.52 -10.67
C ILE A 326 -15.25 -19.55 -10.78
N THR A 327 -14.58 -20.30 -9.89
CA THR A 327 -13.13 -20.42 -9.90
C THR A 327 -12.62 -21.07 -11.17
N HIS A 328 -13.20 -22.21 -11.56
CA HIS A 328 -12.85 -22.90 -12.80
C HIS A 328 -13.01 -21.97 -14.03
N ARG A 329 -14.13 -21.28 -14.13
CA ARG A 329 -14.36 -20.31 -15.22
C ARG A 329 -13.36 -19.17 -15.18
N SER A 330 -13.08 -18.59 -14.01
CA SER A 330 -12.14 -17.48 -13.87
C SER A 330 -10.71 -17.87 -14.30
N TYR A 331 -10.31 -19.09 -14.02
CA TYR A 331 -8.96 -19.58 -14.32
C TYR A 331 -8.84 -20.16 -15.74
N PHE A 332 -9.79 -20.98 -16.20
CA PHE A 332 -9.68 -21.70 -17.47
C PHE A 332 -10.40 -21.03 -18.65
N GLU A 333 -11.43 -20.22 -18.41
CA GLU A 333 -12.17 -19.54 -19.50
C GLU A 333 -11.80 -18.06 -19.63
N PHE A 334 -11.66 -17.32 -18.52
CA PHE A 334 -11.44 -15.88 -18.56
C PHE A 334 -9.96 -15.47 -18.46
N LEU A 335 -9.10 -16.29 -17.83
CA LEU A 335 -7.67 -16.06 -17.83
C LEU A 335 -7.06 -16.73 -19.07
N SER A 336 -6.39 -15.94 -19.92
CA SER A 336 -5.78 -16.51 -21.14
C SER A 336 -4.71 -17.54 -20.77
N GLU A 337 -4.54 -18.58 -21.61
CA GLU A 337 -3.59 -19.67 -21.36
C GLU A 337 -2.18 -19.19 -21.03
N LYS A 338 -1.67 -18.18 -21.77
CA LYS A 338 -0.34 -17.63 -21.57
C LYS A 338 -0.15 -16.95 -20.20
N ASN A 339 -1.24 -16.63 -19.51
CA ASN A 339 -1.21 -15.95 -18.22
C ASN A 339 -1.43 -16.90 -17.02
N ARG A 340 -1.65 -18.19 -17.28
CA ARG A 340 -1.89 -19.21 -16.24
C ARG A 340 -0.60 -19.64 -15.53
N ALA A 341 -0.76 -20.26 -14.39
CA ALA A 341 0.34 -20.69 -13.51
C ALA A 341 1.25 -21.76 -14.14
N ASP A 342 0.70 -22.65 -14.98
CA ASP A 342 1.45 -23.70 -15.70
C ASP A 342 2.52 -23.19 -16.65
N ARG A 343 2.49 -21.91 -16.98
CA ARG A 343 3.54 -21.26 -17.79
C ARG A 343 4.79 -20.88 -17.00
N CYS A 344 4.78 -21.05 -15.68
CA CYS A 344 5.91 -20.74 -14.82
C CYS A 344 7.09 -21.67 -15.10
N GLN A 345 8.25 -21.09 -15.47
CA GLN A 345 9.49 -21.80 -15.71
C GLN A 345 10.41 -21.81 -14.47
N LYS A 346 9.91 -21.47 -13.30
CA LYS A 346 10.66 -21.42 -12.02
C LYS A 346 11.99 -20.62 -12.12
N CYS A 347 12.01 -19.55 -12.90
CA CYS A 347 13.20 -18.71 -13.09
C CYS A 347 13.53 -17.82 -11.88
N ASN A 348 12.67 -17.75 -10.89
CA ASN A 348 12.78 -17.00 -9.63
C ASN A 348 12.90 -15.46 -9.76
N SER A 349 12.82 -14.88 -10.96
CA SER A 349 12.92 -13.42 -11.16
C SER A 349 11.85 -12.60 -10.41
N CYS A 350 10.75 -13.24 -10.02
CA CYS A 350 9.65 -12.61 -9.27
C CYS A 350 9.83 -12.67 -7.76
N VAL A 351 10.64 -13.62 -7.23
CA VAL A 351 10.79 -13.87 -5.79
C VAL A 351 11.48 -12.70 -5.11
N THR A 352 12.61 -12.25 -5.64
CA THR A 352 13.39 -11.12 -5.11
C THR A 352 12.64 -9.77 -5.19
N LYS A 353 11.63 -9.69 -6.07
CA LYS A 353 10.81 -8.48 -6.24
C LYS A 353 9.57 -8.46 -5.34
N CYS A 354 9.24 -9.57 -4.69
CA CYS A 354 8.01 -9.70 -3.91
C CYS A 354 8.19 -9.12 -2.51
N PRO A 355 7.52 -8.00 -2.15
CA PRO A 355 7.63 -7.42 -0.81
C PRO A 355 6.91 -8.26 0.27
N GLN A 356 6.18 -9.31 -0.13
CA GLN A 356 5.55 -10.26 0.78
C GLN A 356 6.38 -11.54 0.94
N HIS A 357 7.58 -11.60 0.37
CA HIS A 357 8.50 -12.74 0.42
C HIS A 357 7.88 -14.09 0.01
N ILE A 358 6.89 -14.06 -0.90
CA ILE A 358 6.19 -15.24 -1.40
C ILE A 358 7.15 -16.06 -2.26
N ASN A 359 7.28 -17.36 -2.00
CA ASN A 359 7.90 -18.31 -2.94
C ASN A 359 6.96 -18.53 -4.14
N ILE A 360 6.90 -17.53 -5.01
CA ILE A 360 5.92 -17.45 -6.11
C ILE A 360 5.90 -18.70 -7.00
N PRO A 361 7.04 -19.29 -7.44
CA PRO A 361 7.01 -20.47 -8.29
C PRO A 361 6.37 -21.69 -7.63
N GLU A 362 6.64 -21.93 -6.35
CA GLU A 362 6.04 -23.07 -5.61
C GLU A 362 4.53 -22.87 -5.39
N GLU A 363 4.13 -21.65 -5.03
CA GLU A 363 2.70 -21.34 -4.89
C GLU A 363 1.95 -21.42 -6.22
N LEU A 364 2.55 -21.02 -7.34
CA LEU A 364 1.93 -21.17 -8.66
C LEU A 364 1.73 -22.64 -9.05
N GLU A 365 2.72 -23.50 -8.79
CA GLU A 365 2.63 -24.94 -9.04
C GLU A 365 1.50 -25.58 -8.23
N LYS A 366 1.51 -25.39 -6.91
CA LYS A 366 0.48 -25.85 -5.99
C LYS A 366 -0.92 -25.39 -6.39
N ILE A 367 -1.08 -24.11 -6.72
CA ILE A 367 -2.34 -23.53 -7.15
C ILE A 367 -2.84 -24.20 -8.43
N HIS A 368 -1.96 -24.38 -9.41
CA HIS A 368 -2.35 -25.01 -10.67
C HIS A 368 -2.85 -26.45 -10.45
N GLU A 369 -2.15 -27.22 -9.65
CA GLU A 369 -2.54 -28.60 -9.28
C GLU A 369 -3.90 -28.65 -8.56
N GLU A 370 -4.13 -27.74 -7.58
CA GLU A 370 -5.41 -27.66 -6.89
C GLU A 370 -6.56 -27.24 -7.83
N LEU A 371 -6.32 -26.25 -8.72
CA LEU A 371 -7.36 -25.76 -9.61
C LEU A 371 -7.72 -26.72 -10.76
N ILE A 372 -6.78 -27.58 -11.19
CA ILE A 372 -7.08 -28.67 -12.14
C ILE A 372 -7.98 -29.74 -11.49
N ALA A 373 -7.83 -29.95 -10.19
CA ALA A 373 -8.60 -30.97 -9.46
C ALA A 373 -10.03 -30.54 -9.10
N LEU A 374 -10.43 -29.30 -9.41
CA LEU A 374 -11.78 -28.77 -9.16
C LEU A 374 -12.79 -29.24 -10.18
#